data_027b53fd420b5f591cf9ccbf2dfe06e6
#
_entry.id   027b53fd420b5f591cf9ccbf2dfe06e6
#
_cell.length_a   1.000
_cell.length_b   1.000
_cell.length_c   1.000
_cell.angle_alpha   90.00
_cell.angle_beta   90.00
_cell.angle_gamma   90.00
#
_symmetry.space_group_name_H-M   'P 1'
#
loop_
_entity.id
_entity.type
_entity.pdbx_description
1 polymer ?
#
loop_
_entity_poly.entity_id
_entity_poly.type
_entity_poly.pdbx_seq_one_letter_code
_entity_poly.pdbx_strand_id
1 'polypeptide(L)' 'MSVEHHDLHHEFPEMHDKIHDLKVSNHHFRRLFDEYHHLTKEIENMENEVTPVSSMTEEEAKVRRLHLKDELYAMLTKTK' A
#
# COMPACT_ATOMS: atom_id res chain seq x y z
N MET A 1 -0.58 -10.70 19.96
CA MET A 1 0.45 -10.02 19.31
C MET A 1 -0.07 -9.42 18.01
N SER A 2 0.43 -8.32 17.72
CA SER A 2 -0.12 -7.60 16.62
C SER A 2 0.63 -7.91 15.34
N VAL A 3 -0.13 -7.94 14.31
CA VAL A 3 0.43 -8.05 12.99
C VAL A 3 0.78 -6.64 12.55
N GLU A 4 1.95 -6.49 11.98
CA GLU A 4 2.30 -5.23 11.41
C GLU A 4 1.51 -5.00 10.15
N HIS A 5 0.77 -3.91 10.16
CA HIS A 5 0.00 -3.55 8.98
C HIS A 5 0.75 -2.48 8.22
N HIS A 6 0.95 -2.74 6.95
CA HIS A 6 1.62 -1.77 6.08
C HIS A 6 0.59 -1.00 5.27
N ASP A 7 -0.49 -0.59 5.91
CA ASP A 7 -1.45 0.24 5.22
C ASP A 7 -0.94 1.66 5.14
N LEU A 8 -1.53 2.45 4.28
CA LEU A 8 -1.02 3.77 3.99
C LEU A 8 -1.12 4.70 5.17
N HIS A 9 -2.17 4.58 5.96
CA HIS A 9 -2.31 5.40 7.16
C HIS A 9 -1.23 5.12 8.17
N HIS A 10 -0.80 3.87 8.24
CA HIS A 10 0.25 3.45 9.14
C HIS A 10 1.61 3.94 8.66
N GLU A 11 1.83 3.90 7.34
CA GLU A 11 3.10 4.32 6.77
C GLU A 11 3.27 5.83 6.83
N PHE A 12 2.19 6.59 6.71
CA PHE A 12 2.24 8.04 6.71
C PHE A 12 1.23 8.60 7.69
N PRO A 13 1.46 8.42 8.99
CA PRO A 13 0.45 8.82 9.97
C PRO A 13 0.18 10.32 10.01
N GLU A 14 1.18 11.15 9.70
CA GLU A 14 0.95 12.58 9.72
C GLU A 14 0.16 13.06 8.51
N MET A 15 -0.10 12.19 7.54
CA MET A 15 -0.86 12.55 6.35
C MET A 15 -2.24 11.93 6.33
N HIS A 16 -2.72 11.53 7.50
CA HIS A 16 -3.98 10.81 7.61
C HIS A 16 -5.14 11.57 6.95
N ASP A 17 -5.26 12.86 7.27
CA ASP A 17 -6.34 13.67 6.72
C ASP A 17 -6.24 13.82 5.21
N LYS A 18 -5.01 14.00 4.73
CA LYS A 18 -4.79 14.17 3.31
C LYS A 18 -5.11 12.89 2.53
N ILE A 19 -4.75 11.76 3.11
CA ILE A 19 -5.07 10.46 2.51
C ILE A 19 -6.59 10.34 2.37
N HIS A 20 -7.31 10.67 3.42
CA HIS A 20 -8.75 10.58 3.40
C HIS A 20 -9.35 11.50 2.33
N ASP A 21 -8.86 12.73 2.26
CA ASP A 21 -9.36 13.69 1.28
C ASP A 21 -9.14 13.19 -0.14
N LEU A 22 -7.97 12.68 -0.43
CA LEU A 22 -7.67 12.21 -1.78
C LEU A 22 -8.46 10.97 -2.13
N LYS A 23 -8.72 10.11 -1.16
CA LYS A 23 -9.53 8.92 -1.40
C LYS A 23 -10.94 9.30 -1.88
N VAL A 24 -11.45 10.39 -1.38
CA VAL A 24 -12.80 10.83 -1.71
C VAL A 24 -12.83 11.65 -3.01
N SER A 25 -11.79 12.46 -3.23
CA SER A 25 -11.83 13.45 -4.30
C SER A 25 -11.04 13.05 -5.55
N ASN A 26 -10.21 12.04 -5.47
CA ASN A 26 -9.34 11.69 -6.59
C ASN A 26 -9.45 10.21 -6.90
N HIS A 27 -10.07 9.89 -8.05
CA HIS A 27 -10.28 8.51 -8.46
C HIS A 27 -8.97 7.75 -8.67
N HIS A 28 -7.98 8.42 -9.22
CA HIS A 28 -6.70 7.78 -9.47
C HIS A 28 -6.03 7.38 -8.16
N PHE A 29 -6.06 8.30 -7.20
CA PHE A 29 -5.50 8.01 -5.88
C PHE A 29 -6.24 6.85 -5.22
N ARG A 30 -7.57 6.85 -5.29
CA ARG A 30 -8.37 5.80 -4.68
C ARG A 30 -8.02 4.44 -5.28
N ARG A 31 -7.82 4.41 -6.58
CA ARG A 31 -7.48 3.16 -7.25
C ARG A 31 -6.11 2.64 -6.79
N LEU A 32 -5.11 3.53 -6.75
CA LEU A 32 -3.79 3.15 -6.28
C LEU A 32 -3.83 2.73 -4.82
N PHE A 33 -4.62 3.43 -4.03
CA PHE A 33 -4.78 3.12 -2.62
C PHE A 33 -5.33 1.69 -2.43
N ASP A 34 -6.37 1.38 -3.17
CA ASP A 34 -6.98 0.05 -3.09
C ASP A 34 -5.99 -1.03 -3.55
N GLU A 35 -5.27 -0.76 -4.62
CA GLU A 35 -4.29 -1.68 -5.13
C GLU A 35 -3.17 -1.94 -4.13
N TYR A 36 -2.70 -0.87 -3.50
CA TYR A 36 -1.65 -0.98 -2.50
C TYR A 36 -2.09 -1.86 -1.34
N HIS A 37 -3.30 -1.66 -0.85
CA HIS A 37 -3.79 -2.42 0.28
C HIS A 37 -4.05 -3.88 -0.09
N HIS A 38 -4.55 -4.10 -1.30
CA HIS A 38 -4.76 -5.46 -1.76
C HIS A 38 -3.44 -6.22 -1.86
N LEU A 39 -2.44 -5.57 -2.43
CA LEU A 39 -1.12 -6.18 -2.59
C LEU A 39 -0.45 -6.41 -1.25
N THR A 40 -0.62 -5.48 -0.31
CA THR A 40 -0.08 -5.64 1.03
C THR A 40 -0.65 -6.88 1.69
N LYS A 41 -1.95 -7.10 1.53
CA LYS A 41 -2.58 -8.28 2.11
C LYS A 41 -2.06 -9.55 1.46
N GLU A 42 -1.86 -9.52 0.16
CA GLU A 42 -1.31 -10.68 -0.54
C GLU A 42 0.09 -11.01 -0.06
N ILE A 43 0.91 -9.99 0.14
CA ILE A 43 2.26 -10.20 0.62
C ILE A 43 2.25 -10.78 2.02
N GLU A 44 1.37 -10.29 2.88
CA GLU A 44 1.24 -10.84 4.22
C GLU A 44 0.87 -12.31 4.19
N ASN A 45 -0.02 -12.69 3.28
CA ASN A 45 -0.39 -14.10 3.13
C ASN A 45 0.80 -14.94 2.65
N MET A 46 1.59 -14.41 1.76
CA MET A 46 2.79 -15.10 1.29
C MET A 46 3.79 -15.31 2.42
N GLU A 47 3.99 -14.27 3.22
CA GLU A 47 4.94 -14.32 4.33
C GLU A 47 4.49 -15.28 5.41
N ASN A 48 3.18 -15.41 5.58
CA ASN A 48 2.61 -16.34 6.57
C ASN A 48 2.42 -17.73 6.00
N GLU A 49 2.85 -17.96 4.76
CA GLU A 49 2.77 -19.25 4.11
C GLU A 49 1.34 -19.76 3.95
N VAL A 50 0.39 -18.85 3.95
CA VAL A 50 -1.00 -19.21 3.65
C VAL A 50 -1.10 -19.57 2.17
N THR A 51 -0.40 -18.84 1.33
CA THR A 51 -0.37 -19.09 -0.11
C THR A 51 1.10 -19.27 -0.50
N PRO A 52 1.57 -20.51 -0.65
CA PRO A 52 2.98 -20.73 -0.99
C PRO A 52 3.30 -20.20 -2.39
N VAL A 53 4.37 -19.42 -2.48
CA VAL A 53 4.83 -18.89 -3.75
C VAL A 53 6.35 -18.94 -3.77
N SER A 54 6.92 -18.77 -4.96
CA SER A 54 8.37 -18.73 -5.08
C SER A 54 8.90 -17.44 -4.52
N SER A 55 10.18 -17.44 -4.15
CA SER A 55 10.83 -16.23 -3.67
C SER A 55 10.78 -15.12 -4.69
N MET A 56 10.90 -15.47 -5.96
CA MET A 56 10.86 -14.47 -7.01
C MET A 56 9.49 -13.78 -7.08
N THR A 57 8.43 -14.57 -6.96
CA THR A 57 7.09 -14.00 -6.97
C THR A 57 6.88 -13.07 -5.79
N GLU A 58 7.36 -13.47 -4.62
CA GLU A 58 7.22 -12.64 -3.43
C GLU A 58 8.00 -11.35 -3.58
N GLU A 59 9.21 -11.41 -4.13
CA GLU A 59 10.00 -10.22 -4.34
C GLU A 59 9.38 -9.27 -5.33
N GLU A 60 8.83 -9.80 -6.40
CA GLU A 60 8.17 -8.97 -7.38
C GLU A 60 6.98 -8.24 -6.77
N ALA A 61 6.23 -8.93 -5.92
CA ALA A 61 5.11 -8.31 -5.25
C ALA A 61 5.56 -7.17 -4.34
N LYS A 62 6.67 -7.38 -3.63
CA LYS A 62 7.20 -6.35 -2.74
C LYS A 62 7.69 -5.13 -3.50
N VAL A 63 8.33 -5.34 -4.64
CA VAL A 63 8.78 -4.23 -5.47
C VAL A 63 7.59 -3.45 -6.00
N ARG A 64 6.55 -4.14 -6.41
CA ARG A 64 5.35 -3.47 -6.89
C ARG A 64 4.71 -2.65 -5.77
N ARG A 65 4.68 -3.20 -4.57
CA ARG A 65 4.13 -2.45 -3.42
C ARG A 65 4.93 -1.19 -3.16
N LEU A 66 6.25 -1.27 -3.28
CA LEU A 66 7.10 -0.10 -3.10
C LEU A 66 6.79 0.97 -4.14
N HIS A 67 6.62 0.56 -5.40
CA HIS A 67 6.28 1.51 -6.44
C HIS A 67 4.95 2.19 -6.20
N LEU A 68 3.96 1.42 -5.76
CA LEU A 68 2.65 1.98 -5.44
C LEU A 68 2.75 2.97 -4.28
N LYS A 69 3.53 2.62 -3.26
CA LYS A 69 3.71 3.51 -2.13
C LYS A 69 4.38 4.81 -2.56
N ASP A 70 5.39 4.72 -3.41
CA ASP A 70 6.09 5.91 -3.89
C ASP A 70 5.15 6.80 -4.70
N GLU A 71 4.31 6.20 -5.53
CA GLU A 71 3.35 6.95 -6.32
C GLU A 71 2.33 7.65 -5.43
N LEU A 72 1.83 6.92 -4.44
CA LEU A 72 0.87 7.49 -3.50
C LEU A 72 1.50 8.65 -2.72
N TYR A 73 2.73 8.45 -2.28
CA TYR A 73 3.44 9.50 -1.56
C TYR A 73 3.64 10.74 -2.43
N ALA A 74 3.99 10.53 -3.69
CA ALA A 74 4.17 11.66 -4.60
C ALA A 74 2.87 12.45 -4.76
N MET A 75 1.74 11.76 -4.83
CA MET A 75 0.46 12.42 -4.93
C MET A 75 0.12 13.18 -3.64
N LEU A 76 0.48 12.60 -2.50
CA LEU A 76 0.23 13.25 -1.22
C LEU A 76 1.05 14.52 -1.05
N THR A 77 2.28 14.52 -1.51
CA THR A 77 3.15 15.68 -1.34
C THR A 77 2.95 16.72 -2.43
N LYS A 78 2.45 16.32 -3.57
CA LYS A 78 2.21 17.23 -4.68
C LYS A 78 0.98 18.09 -4.46
N THR A 79 -0.01 17.55 -3.82
CA THR A 79 -1.27 18.24 -3.57
C THR A 79 -1.12 19.09 -2.33
N LYS A 80 -1.39 20.34 -2.47
CA LYS A 80 -1.29 21.24 -1.31
C LYS A 80 -2.62 21.74 -0.87
#